data_bc44b68d6263e9fc887d6e028480f9d9
#
_entry.id   bc44b68d6263e9fc887d6e028480f9d9
#
_cell.length_a   1.000
_cell.length_b   1.000
_cell.length_c   1.000
_cell.angle_alpha   90.00
_cell.angle_beta   90.00
_cell.angle_gamma   90.00
#
_symmetry.space_group_name_H-M   'P 1'
#
loop_
_entity.id
_entity.type
_entity.pdbx_description
1 polymer ?
#
loop_
_entity_poly.entity_id
_entity_poly.type
_entity_poly.pdbx_seq_one_letter_code
_entity_poly.pdbx_strand_id
1 'polypeptide(L)'
;MFNTIMNQALKWCLVCLLIIPLNKNNLVNGMDGQIYLVDKTNDSGIDFVHYAPRPRWCEIGPSVVGAATNEGLNLVFEEEREFWKSNDRLLTLDEFANIHLIKMNGSGGAWIDYDLDEDWDLYLVNCQGEENNITNTLYENIGDGIFIKTSNTGSEDVGEGMSVSVADYDNDGDPDLFVTNYGDFKLFRNNGNKTFSDVSSVAFPEGIKDSWYGGSTWGDYDLDGDLDLYVAGYVDFSRRPQYTNLRFPMDFGGLPNTIYRNNGDGTFKDLTSELNVLSDASRKSMQVLFHDFNEDGFPDIFVANDTDANGFYLNQGNGAFKVFSGPSGLSTTDGSMGIEIGDINNDGLSDIVYTNYAAEVNAIAYLIDNKSSNDGKLRNAVFTQNFDSPMIHKLSWPKISWGPGLFDLDNDGDLDLFFANGHLNSVSGDNRQSNLLFENNGNGLYKDISSSSGILEAGQRIHRSAMFADYDDDGKIDMFITVNGQQIEDGKGNTVFDPNQGRGILFQNQSKTKNNWIKIRLEGNQSNRDAFGTAVSLMSNKIKQKQFLISGEGYFSSHAKELYFGLGQSNMIDNIQIKWPNGLIQTFKDILPNQTIYFTEGEESYSKIR
;
A
#
# COMPACT_ATOMS: atom_id res chain seq x y z
N MET A 1 63.34 -21.05 -16.80
CA MET A 1 62.22 -21.96 -17.15
C MET A 1 60.86 -21.56 -16.50
N PHE A 2 60.85 -20.76 -15.49
CA PHE A 2 59.60 -20.32 -14.82
C PHE A 2 58.89 -19.12 -15.49
N ASN A 3 59.64 -18.29 -16.22
CA ASN A 3 59.07 -17.09 -16.89
C ASN A 3 58.43 -17.36 -18.27
N THR A 4 58.56 -18.55 -18.82
CA THR A 4 58.01 -18.88 -20.16
C THR A 4 56.62 -19.54 -20.05
N ILE A 5 56.31 -20.09 -18.90
CA ILE A 5 55.01 -20.75 -18.66
C ILE A 5 53.96 -19.73 -18.24
N MET A 6 54.32 -18.67 -17.53
CA MET A 6 53.35 -17.61 -17.16
C MET A 6 52.90 -16.75 -18.33
N ASN A 7 53.75 -16.58 -19.36
CA ASN A 7 53.39 -15.79 -20.53
C ASN A 7 52.50 -16.54 -21.57
N GLN A 8 52.39 -17.86 -21.48
CA GLN A 8 51.41 -18.62 -22.30
C GLN A 8 50.06 -18.75 -21.63
N ALA A 9 49.98 -18.78 -20.31
CA ALA A 9 48.70 -18.80 -19.59
C ALA A 9 47.97 -17.44 -19.70
N LEU A 10 48.67 -16.31 -19.73
CA LEU A 10 48.05 -14.98 -19.93
C LEU A 10 47.57 -14.74 -21.37
N LYS A 11 48.12 -15.44 -22.36
CA LYS A 11 47.65 -15.32 -23.77
C LYS A 11 46.42 -16.14 -24.08
N TRP A 12 46.09 -17.15 -23.29
CA TRP A 12 44.85 -17.95 -23.45
C TRP A 12 43.67 -17.35 -22.71
N CYS A 13 43.87 -16.51 -21.70
CA CYS A 13 42.76 -15.78 -21.06
C CYS A 13 42.33 -14.52 -21.83
N LEU A 14 43.08 -14.04 -22.82
CA LEU A 14 42.72 -12.84 -23.61
C LEU A 14 42.06 -13.13 -24.96
N VAL A 15 41.84 -14.38 -25.32
CA VAL A 15 41.21 -14.76 -26.62
C VAL A 15 39.79 -15.27 -26.48
N CYS A 16 39.26 -15.41 -25.24
CA CYS A 16 37.85 -15.77 -25.01
C CYS A 16 36.95 -14.57 -24.64
N LEU A 17 37.41 -13.34 -24.80
CA LEU A 17 36.54 -12.16 -24.83
C LEU A 17 36.20 -11.81 -26.30
N LEU A 18 35.70 -12.78 -27.05
CA LEU A 18 34.88 -12.52 -28.22
C LEU A 18 33.58 -11.92 -27.72
N ILE A 19 33.39 -10.65 -27.99
CA ILE A 19 32.17 -9.90 -27.98
C ILE A 19 31.10 -10.71 -28.71
N ILE A 20 30.34 -11.51 -27.97
CA ILE A 20 29.02 -11.94 -28.39
C ILE A 20 28.17 -10.69 -28.21
N PRO A 21 27.59 -10.10 -29.25
CA PRO A 21 26.56 -9.11 -29.05
C PRO A 21 25.49 -9.79 -28.22
N LEU A 22 25.28 -9.34 -26.97
CA LEU A 22 24.12 -9.69 -26.18
C LEU A 22 22.92 -9.28 -27.01
N ASN A 23 22.34 -10.26 -27.69
CA ASN A 23 21.07 -10.14 -28.35
C ASN A 23 20.07 -9.90 -27.24
N LYS A 24 19.61 -8.66 -27.07
CA LYS A 24 18.61 -8.25 -26.05
C LYS A 24 17.27 -8.98 -26.20
N ASN A 25 17.19 -9.97 -27.04
CA ASN A 25 16.02 -10.81 -27.28
C ASN A 25 16.19 -12.26 -26.79
N ASN A 26 17.07 -12.53 -25.85
CA ASN A 26 16.88 -13.71 -25.01
C ASN A 26 15.80 -13.36 -23.99
N LEU A 27 14.54 -13.50 -24.39
CA LEU A 27 13.43 -13.77 -23.52
C LEU A 27 13.89 -14.89 -22.57
N VAL A 28 14.22 -14.56 -21.34
CA VAL A 28 14.30 -15.54 -20.26
C VAL A 28 12.84 -15.97 -20.07
N ASN A 29 12.44 -16.98 -20.85
CA ASN A 29 11.16 -17.62 -20.62
C ASN A 29 11.21 -18.22 -19.24
N GLY A 30 10.40 -17.73 -18.28
CA GLY A 30 10.25 -18.36 -16.95
C GLY A 30 10.06 -19.88 -17.12
N MET A 31 10.54 -20.64 -16.16
CA MET A 31 10.28 -22.08 -16.14
C MET A 31 8.79 -22.31 -15.80
N ASP A 32 8.21 -23.42 -16.25
CA ASP A 32 6.83 -23.78 -15.89
C ASP A 32 6.70 -23.77 -14.36
N GLY A 33 5.70 -23.05 -13.83
CA GLY A 33 5.43 -22.92 -12.39
C GLY A 33 6.29 -21.89 -11.63
N GLN A 34 7.02 -21.02 -12.31
CA GLN A 34 7.80 -19.95 -11.68
C GLN A 34 7.11 -18.60 -11.82
N ILE A 35 6.99 -17.85 -10.72
CA ILE A 35 6.57 -16.45 -10.72
C ILE A 35 7.56 -15.62 -11.55
N TYR A 36 7.06 -14.89 -12.53
CA TYR A 36 7.85 -14.04 -13.39
C TYR A 36 7.13 -12.75 -13.77
N LEU A 37 7.68 -11.62 -13.33
CA LEU A 37 7.16 -10.27 -13.52
C LEU A 37 7.98 -9.52 -14.58
N VAL A 38 7.33 -8.81 -15.47
CA VAL A 38 7.96 -8.05 -16.55
C VAL A 38 7.59 -6.58 -16.43
N ASP A 39 8.61 -5.70 -16.40
CA ASP A 39 8.40 -4.25 -16.41
C ASP A 39 7.79 -3.80 -17.74
N LYS A 40 6.55 -3.35 -17.70
CA LYS A 40 5.74 -2.84 -18.82
C LYS A 40 5.60 -1.32 -18.83
N THR A 41 6.21 -0.63 -17.91
CA THR A 41 6.08 0.83 -17.73
C THR A 41 6.26 1.62 -19.02
N ASN A 42 7.23 1.23 -19.85
CA ASN A 42 7.49 1.93 -21.12
C ASN A 42 6.45 1.65 -22.20
N ASP A 43 5.79 0.52 -22.14
CA ASP A 43 4.81 0.08 -23.14
C ASP A 43 3.38 0.49 -22.74
N SER A 44 3.14 0.76 -21.45
CA SER A 44 1.81 0.98 -20.88
C SER A 44 1.22 2.37 -21.14
N GLY A 45 2.02 3.36 -21.49
CA GLY A 45 1.58 4.77 -21.59
C GLY A 45 1.63 5.55 -20.28
N ILE A 46 1.92 4.91 -19.14
CA ILE A 46 2.04 5.60 -17.84
C ILE A 46 3.38 6.35 -17.80
N ASP A 47 3.29 7.67 -17.69
CA ASP A 47 4.45 8.57 -17.62
C ASP A 47 4.57 9.31 -16.27
N PHE A 48 3.80 8.90 -15.28
CA PHE A 48 3.75 9.53 -13.96
C PHE A 48 5.11 9.51 -13.27
N VAL A 49 5.53 10.68 -12.81
CA VAL A 49 6.76 10.87 -12.06
C VAL A 49 6.43 11.53 -10.74
N HIS A 50 6.72 10.83 -9.65
CA HIS A 50 6.64 11.41 -8.33
C HIS A 50 7.93 12.17 -8.03
N TYR A 51 7.80 13.45 -7.73
CA TYR A 51 8.91 14.32 -7.44
C TYR A 51 9.13 14.46 -5.94
N ALA A 52 10.18 13.85 -5.42
CA ALA A 52 10.63 14.05 -4.05
C ALA A 52 12.08 14.53 -4.06
N PRO A 53 12.32 15.86 -4.10
CA PRO A 53 13.67 16.38 -4.15
C PRO A 53 14.44 15.97 -2.90
N ARG A 54 15.68 15.56 -3.07
CA ARG A 54 16.61 15.37 -1.96
C ARG A 54 16.95 16.74 -1.38
N PRO A 55 16.71 16.97 -0.09
CA PRO A 55 17.12 18.23 0.53
C PRO A 55 18.64 18.38 0.49
N ARG A 56 19.17 19.53 0.04
CA ARG A 56 20.63 19.79 0.00
C ARG A 56 21.32 19.66 1.35
N TRP A 57 20.59 19.89 2.44
CA TRP A 57 21.14 19.70 3.79
C TRP A 57 21.56 18.26 4.10
N CYS A 58 21.12 17.27 3.33
CA CYS A 58 21.63 15.90 3.39
C CYS A 58 23.08 15.76 2.91
N GLU A 59 23.60 16.72 2.18
CA GLU A 59 24.98 16.72 1.67
C GLU A 59 26.00 17.22 2.71
N ILE A 60 25.54 17.87 3.78
CA ILE A 60 26.39 18.56 4.76
C ILE A 60 26.92 17.65 5.87
N GLY A 61 26.49 16.40 5.97
CA GLY A 61 27.05 15.47 6.95
C GLY A 61 26.28 14.19 7.20
N PRO A 62 26.91 13.16 7.76
CA PRO A 62 26.41 11.79 7.81
C PRO A 62 25.29 11.53 8.84
N SER A 63 24.61 12.54 9.37
CA SER A 63 23.62 12.33 10.44
C SER A 63 22.53 13.38 10.49
N VAL A 64 21.97 13.78 9.37
CA VAL A 64 21.04 14.92 9.38
C VAL A 64 19.58 14.52 9.64
N VAL A 65 19.17 13.30 9.40
CA VAL A 65 17.93 12.78 10.02
C VAL A 65 18.13 12.54 11.52
N GLY A 66 19.39 12.49 11.98
CA GLY A 66 19.76 12.43 13.38
C GLY A 66 20.34 13.72 13.99
N ALA A 67 20.77 14.71 13.20
CA ALA A 67 21.45 15.89 13.72
C ALA A 67 21.49 17.04 12.71
N ALA A 68 20.33 17.57 12.33
CA ALA A 68 20.30 18.90 11.74
C ALA A 68 20.73 19.91 12.81
N THR A 69 22.00 20.30 12.80
CA THR A 69 22.40 21.47 13.58
C THR A 69 21.69 22.68 12.98
N ASN A 70 21.17 23.57 13.82
CA ASN A 70 20.59 24.84 13.35
C ASN A 70 21.54 25.62 12.42
N GLU A 71 22.86 25.42 12.54
CA GLU A 71 23.85 26.02 11.66
C GLU A 71 23.85 25.41 10.25
N GLY A 72 23.75 24.07 10.12
CA GLY A 72 23.68 23.40 8.81
C GLY A 72 22.38 23.70 8.08
N LEU A 73 21.25 23.67 8.77
CA LEU A 73 19.94 24.05 8.22
C LEU A 73 19.92 25.52 7.81
N ASN A 74 20.53 26.43 8.59
CA ASN A 74 20.59 27.84 8.24
C ASN A 74 21.43 28.11 6.98
N LEU A 75 22.55 27.40 6.80
CA LEU A 75 23.38 27.56 5.60
C LEU A 75 22.63 27.14 4.32
N VAL A 76 21.99 25.96 4.36
CA VAL A 76 21.20 25.47 3.24
C VAL A 76 19.97 26.35 3.00
N PHE A 77 19.30 26.78 4.05
CA PHE A 77 18.15 27.67 3.98
C PHE A 77 18.51 29.00 3.30
N GLU A 78 19.66 29.60 3.55
CA GLU A 78 20.08 30.85 2.88
C GLU A 78 20.42 30.64 1.40
N GLU A 79 21.00 29.48 1.01
CA GLU A 79 21.26 29.14 -0.39
C GLU A 79 19.96 28.83 -1.16
N GLU A 80 19.08 28.06 -0.57
CA GLU A 80 17.76 27.72 -1.16
C GLU A 80 16.80 28.90 -1.15
N ARG A 81 16.90 29.80 -0.17
CA ARG A 81 16.10 31.01 -0.08
C ARG A 81 16.20 31.90 -1.32
N GLU A 82 17.37 31.95 -1.98
CA GLU A 82 17.53 32.66 -3.26
C GLU A 82 16.77 31.97 -4.41
N PHE A 83 16.69 30.63 -4.38
CA PHE A 83 15.92 29.85 -5.34
C PHE A 83 14.41 30.06 -5.17
N TRP A 84 13.92 30.16 -3.94
CA TRP A 84 12.49 30.33 -3.62
C TRP A 84 12.02 31.80 -3.61
N LYS A 85 12.93 32.76 -3.68
CA LYS A 85 12.60 34.18 -3.81
C LYS A 85 11.82 34.54 -5.07
N SER A 86 11.78 33.65 -6.07
CA SER A 86 11.06 33.92 -7.33
C SER A 86 9.53 34.02 -7.17
N ASN A 87 8.99 33.61 -6.02
CA ASN A 87 7.54 33.59 -5.76
C ASN A 87 7.06 34.53 -4.65
N ASP A 88 7.82 35.59 -4.35
CA ASP A 88 7.48 36.65 -3.37
C ASP A 88 7.18 36.19 -1.94
N ARG A 89 7.44 34.91 -1.60
CA ARG A 89 7.27 34.34 -0.26
C ARG A 89 8.58 33.82 0.31
N LEU A 90 8.95 34.33 1.47
CA LEU A 90 10.07 33.81 2.26
C LEU A 90 9.56 32.69 3.16
N LEU A 91 9.99 31.46 2.92
CA LEU A 91 9.75 30.34 3.84
C LEU A 91 10.52 30.56 5.15
N THR A 92 9.91 30.23 6.27
CA THR A 92 10.62 30.11 7.54
C THR A 92 11.47 28.82 7.53
N LEU A 93 12.46 28.72 8.41
CA LEU A 93 13.23 27.49 8.57
C LEU A 93 12.33 26.28 8.90
N ASP A 94 11.26 26.52 9.63
CA ASP A 94 10.26 25.51 9.98
C ASP A 94 9.45 25.05 8.78
N GLU A 95 8.98 25.97 7.95
CA GLU A 95 8.28 25.64 6.70
C GLU A 95 9.19 24.86 5.74
N PHE A 96 10.45 25.27 5.61
CA PHE A 96 11.41 24.56 4.77
C PHE A 96 11.65 23.11 5.26
N ALA A 97 11.86 22.91 6.55
CA ALA A 97 12.06 21.57 7.11
C ALA A 97 10.80 20.69 6.91
N ASN A 98 9.61 21.25 7.09
CA ASN A 98 8.35 20.56 6.91
C ASN A 98 8.14 20.10 5.46
N ILE A 99 8.31 20.96 4.48
CA ILE A 99 8.12 20.65 3.06
C ILE A 99 9.01 19.46 2.62
N HIS A 100 10.28 19.45 3.03
CA HIS A 100 11.20 18.38 2.61
C HIS A 100 10.92 17.05 3.30
N LEU A 101 10.55 17.04 4.58
CA LEU A 101 10.21 15.83 5.31
C LEU A 101 8.92 15.18 4.79
N ILE A 102 7.93 15.97 4.42
CA ILE A 102 6.65 15.53 3.89
C ILE A 102 6.87 14.75 2.58
N LYS A 103 7.61 15.33 1.65
CA LYS A 103 7.88 14.73 0.32
C LYS A 103 8.64 13.41 0.35
N MET A 104 9.28 13.07 1.47
CA MET A 104 9.97 11.79 1.63
C MET A 104 9.03 10.61 1.94
N ASN A 105 7.88 10.87 2.52
CA ASN A 105 6.94 9.84 2.95
C ASN A 105 5.83 9.57 1.91
N GLY A 106 5.40 10.59 1.18
CA GLY A 106 4.30 10.47 0.24
C GLY A 106 4.61 9.66 -0.99
N SER A 107 3.62 9.27 -1.68
CA SER A 107 3.39 8.71 -3.02
C SER A 107 2.46 7.51 -2.98
N GLY A 108 1.21 7.79 -2.68
CA GLY A 108 0.11 6.85 -2.74
C GLY A 108 -0.38 6.61 -4.16
N GLY A 109 -1.26 5.63 -4.31
CA GLY A 109 -1.98 5.36 -5.53
C GLY A 109 -3.08 4.33 -5.31
N ALA A 110 -4.00 4.21 -6.27
CA ALA A 110 -5.12 3.29 -6.17
C ALA A 110 -5.51 2.73 -7.53
N TRP A 111 -5.93 1.48 -7.55
CA TRP A 111 -6.71 0.93 -8.64
C TRP A 111 -8.18 1.28 -8.43
N ILE A 112 -8.85 1.72 -9.47
CA ILE A 112 -10.24 2.14 -9.46
C ILE A 112 -10.86 1.86 -10.83
N ASP A 113 -12.08 1.35 -10.89
CA ASP A 113 -12.90 1.29 -12.11
C ASP A 113 -13.81 2.53 -12.09
N TYR A 114 -13.27 3.70 -12.51
CA TYR A 114 -13.95 4.99 -12.28
C TYR A 114 -15.09 5.26 -13.26
N ASP A 115 -15.14 4.56 -14.38
CA ASP A 115 -16.15 4.74 -15.42
C ASP A 115 -17.04 3.50 -15.64
N LEU A 116 -16.86 2.49 -14.78
CA LEU A 116 -17.65 1.25 -14.71
C LEU A 116 -17.62 0.45 -16.02
N ASP A 117 -16.46 0.43 -16.68
CA ASP A 117 -16.25 -0.37 -17.89
C ASP A 117 -15.62 -1.75 -17.62
N GLU A 118 -15.43 -2.09 -16.34
CA GLU A 118 -14.88 -3.35 -15.81
C GLU A 118 -13.34 -3.46 -15.90
N ASP A 119 -12.65 -2.49 -16.52
CA ASP A 119 -11.20 -2.41 -16.57
C ASP A 119 -10.65 -1.59 -15.36
N TRP A 120 -9.50 -1.98 -14.82
CA TRP A 120 -8.90 -1.26 -13.71
C TRP A 120 -8.09 -0.06 -14.18
N ASP A 121 -8.52 1.13 -13.78
CA ASP A 121 -7.83 2.40 -13.97
C ASP A 121 -6.87 2.70 -12.82
N LEU A 122 -5.95 3.64 -13.02
CA LEU A 122 -4.91 3.93 -12.05
C LEU A 122 -4.91 5.40 -11.63
N TYR A 123 -5.19 5.67 -10.36
CA TYR A 123 -5.06 7.01 -9.76
C TYR A 123 -3.77 7.11 -8.97
N LEU A 124 -2.95 8.15 -9.24
CA LEU A 124 -1.63 8.35 -8.64
C LEU A 124 -1.54 9.69 -7.94
N VAL A 125 -1.10 9.65 -6.68
CA VAL A 125 -1.01 10.82 -5.81
C VAL A 125 0.37 11.47 -5.93
N ASN A 126 0.41 12.80 -6.05
CA ASN A 126 1.63 13.58 -6.10
C ASN A 126 1.76 14.50 -4.88
N CYS A 127 2.97 14.63 -4.36
CA CYS A 127 3.28 15.42 -3.17
C CYS A 127 4.11 16.67 -3.51
N GLN A 128 3.67 17.47 -4.51
CA GLN A 128 4.45 18.64 -4.95
C GLN A 128 3.93 19.99 -4.49
N GLY A 129 2.68 20.06 -4.04
CA GLY A 129 2.03 21.31 -3.66
C GLY A 129 1.73 22.25 -4.84
N GLU A 130 0.99 23.31 -4.56
CA GLU A 130 0.51 24.28 -5.54
C GLU A 130 1.62 24.98 -6.34
N GLU A 131 2.82 25.12 -5.78
CA GLU A 131 3.91 25.92 -6.36
C GLU A 131 4.38 25.43 -7.73
N ASN A 132 4.26 24.14 -8.01
CA ASN A 132 4.71 23.55 -9.28
C ASN A 132 3.55 23.19 -10.23
N ASN A 133 2.32 23.39 -9.82
CA ASN A 133 1.10 23.04 -10.58
C ASN A 133 1.13 21.58 -11.09
N ILE A 134 1.71 20.68 -10.29
CA ILE A 134 1.71 19.25 -10.55
C ILE A 134 0.58 18.65 -9.72
N THR A 135 -0.31 17.95 -10.40
CA THR A 135 -1.52 17.41 -9.81
C THR A 135 -1.42 15.90 -9.61
N ASN A 136 -2.31 15.35 -8.79
CA ASN A 136 -2.65 13.95 -8.86
C ASN A 136 -3.12 13.60 -10.28
N THR A 137 -2.97 12.36 -10.66
CA THR A 137 -3.21 11.96 -12.05
C THR A 137 -4.01 10.66 -12.10
N LEU A 138 -5.09 10.67 -12.87
CA LEU A 138 -5.86 9.49 -13.26
C LEU A 138 -5.43 9.04 -14.64
N TYR A 139 -5.19 7.74 -14.79
CA TYR A 139 -4.92 7.06 -16.05
C TYR A 139 -6.05 6.10 -16.35
N GLU A 140 -6.75 6.30 -17.45
CA GLU A 140 -7.80 5.42 -17.95
C GLU A 140 -7.14 4.22 -18.66
N ASN A 141 -7.50 3.01 -18.26
CA ASN A 141 -7.18 1.78 -18.98
C ASN A 141 -8.10 1.68 -20.20
N ILE A 142 -7.54 1.51 -21.38
CA ILE A 142 -8.32 1.38 -22.61
C ILE A 142 -8.24 -0.03 -23.20
N GLY A 143 -7.89 -0.99 -22.36
CA GLY A 143 -7.66 -2.39 -22.73
C GLY A 143 -6.23 -2.68 -23.21
N ASP A 144 -5.91 -3.95 -23.33
CA ASP A 144 -4.60 -4.47 -23.76
C ASP A 144 -3.41 -3.92 -22.90
N GLY A 145 -3.65 -3.49 -21.66
CA GLY A 145 -2.64 -2.92 -20.75
C GLY A 145 -2.13 -1.54 -21.16
N ILE A 146 -2.92 -0.79 -21.90
CA ILE A 146 -2.61 0.56 -22.36
C ILE A 146 -3.39 1.58 -21.55
N PHE A 147 -2.68 2.52 -20.97
CA PHE A 147 -3.23 3.60 -20.15
C PHE A 147 -3.11 4.95 -20.83
N ILE A 148 -4.15 5.76 -20.73
CA ILE A 148 -4.17 7.14 -21.22
C ILE A 148 -4.34 8.09 -20.05
N LYS A 149 -3.42 9.04 -19.93
CA LYS A 149 -3.54 10.12 -18.96
C LYS A 149 -4.79 10.94 -19.24
N THR A 150 -5.68 10.99 -18.25
CA THR A 150 -6.89 11.82 -18.32
C THR A 150 -6.58 13.29 -17.96
N SER A 151 -7.51 14.19 -18.22
CA SER A 151 -7.40 15.59 -17.84
C SER A 151 -8.77 16.23 -17.71
N ASN A 152 -8.90 17.19 -16.80
CA ASN A 152 -10.15 17.88 -16.48
C ASN A 152 -11.24 16.89 -15.98
N THR A 153 -10.84 15.88 -15.25
CA THR A 153 -11.76 14.96 -14.59
C THR A 153 -12.36 15.55 -13.33
N GLY A 154 -11.72 16.58 -12.73
CA GLY A 154 -12.13 17.16 -11.47
C GLY A 154 -11.50 16.51 -10.23
N SER A 155 -10.66 15.48 -10.43
CA SER A 155 -9.92 14.80 -9.36
C SER A 155 -8.45 15.27 -9.26
N GLU A 156 -8.08 16.29 -10.03
CA GLU A 156 -6.74 16.86 -10.06
C GLU A 156 -6.49 17.70 -8.79
N ASP A 157 -5.97 17.08 -7.74
CA ASP A 157 -5.55 17.78 -6.53
C ASP A 157 -4.12 18.31 -6.69
N VAL A 158 -3.91 19.54 -6.24
CA VAL A 158 -2.61 20.23 -6.21
C VAL A 158 -1.99 20.22 -4.80
N GLY A 159 -2.64 19.58 -3.84
CA GLY A 159 -2.17 19.45 -2.45
C GLY A 159 -0.86 18.69 -2.34
N GLU A 160 -0.29 18.67 -1.15
CA GLU A 160 0.85 17.79 -0.83
C GLU A 160 0.33 16.40 -0.45
N GLY A 161 -0.08 15.64 -1.48
CA GLY A 161 -0.79 14.37 -1.33
C GLY A 161 0.05 13.26 -0.72
N MET A 162 -0.58 12.44 0.13
CA MET A 162 0.04 11.31 0.82
C MET A 162 -0.55 10.00 0.34
N SER A 163 -1.84 9.79 0.61
CA SER A 163 -2.55 8.54 0.41
C SER A 163 -3.82 8.75 -0.40
N VAL A 164 -4.31 7.66 -0.97
CA VAL A 164 -5.66 7.59 -1.54
C VAL A 164 -6.34 6.29 -1.13
N SER A 165 -7.61 6.39 -0.76
CA SER A 165 -8.49 5.24 -0.58
C SER A 165 -9.74 5.39 -1.44
N VAL A 166 -10.22 4.26 -1.96
CA VAL A 166 -11.37 4.18 -2.88
C VAL A 166 -12.55 3.55 -2.16
N ALA A 167 -13.72 4.17 -2.28
CA ALA A 167 -14.99 3.62 -1.80
C ALA A 167 -16.17 4.31 -2.46
N ASP A 168 -17.29 3.62 -2.58
CA ASP A 168 -18.62 4.18 -2.89
C ASP A 168 -19.23 4.65 -1.56
N TYR A 169 -18.86 5.87 -1.10
CA TYR A 169 -19.19 6.34 0.25
C TYR A 169 -20.66 6.78 0.40
N ASP A 170 -21.34 7.11 -0.70
CA ASP A 170 -22.75 7.53 -0.71
C ASP A 170 -23.70 6.47 -1.30
N ASN A 171 -23.19 5.26 -1.53
CA ASN A 171 -23.92 4.09 -2.02
C ASN A 171 -24.64 4.33 -3.37
N ASP A 172 -24.12 5.24 -4.23
CA ASP A 172 -24.72 5.55 -5.53
C ASP A 172 -24.26 4.62 -6.66
N GLY A 173 -23.22 3.83 -6.44
CA GLY A 173 -22.67 2.82 -7.35
C GLY A 173 -21.43 3.27 -8.09
N ASP A 174 -21.03 4.51 -7.96
CA ASP A 174 -19.86 5.08 -8.61
C ASP A 174 -18.69 5.15 -7.57
N PRO A 175 -17.52 4.57 -7.79
CA PRO A 175 -16.44 4.60 -6.80
C PRO A 175 -15.83 5.99 -6.68
N ASP A 176 -15.66 6.45 -5.43
CA ASP A 176 -15.16 7.76 -5.06
C ASP A 176 -13.70 7.72 -4.60
N LEU A 177 -13.05 8.88 -4.53
CA LEU A 177 -11.65 9.02 -4.11
C LEU A 177 -11.54 9.87 -2.83
N PHE A 178 -10.96 9.31 -1.77
CA PHE A 178 -10.53 10.07 -0.62
C PHE A 178 -9.02 10.20 -0.61
N VAL A 179 -8.52 11.43 -0.70
CA VAL A 179 -7.10 11.76 -0.79
C VAL A 179 -6.64 12.47 0.47
N THR A 180 -5.66 11.90 1.18
CA THR A 180 -5.03 12.59 2.32
C THR A 180 -3.87 13.45 1.86
N ASN A 181 -3.68 14.58 2.52
CA ASN A 181 -2.63 15.55 2.23
C ASN A 181 -1.88 15.94 3.52
N TYR A 182 -0.76 16.59 3.33
CA TYR A 182 -0.31 17.58 4.31
C TYR A 182 -1.11 18.86 4.09
N GLY A 183 -1.91 19.25 5.08
CA GLY A 183 -2.96 20.26 4.92
C GLY A 183 -4.36 19.65 4.94
N ASP A 184 -5.24 20.15 4.11
CA ASP A 184 -6.61 19.67 3.99
C ASP A 184 -6.66 18.39 3.13
N PHE A 185 -7.35 17.35 3.59
CA PHE A 185 -7.67 16.21 2.75
C PHE A 185 -8.80 16.52 1.76
N LYS A 186 -8.98 15.65 0.75
CA LYS A 186 -10.00 15.79 -0.29
C LYS A 186 -10.90 14.57 -0.38
N LEU A 187 -12.21 14.82 -0.58
CA LEU A 187 -13.18 13.80 -1.00
C LEU A 187 -13.71 14.19 -2.38
N PHE A 188 -13.40 13.39 -3.35
CA PHE A 188 -13.85 13.55 -4.73
C PHE A 188 -14.96 12.55 -5.01
N ARG A 189 -16.20 13.04 -5.11
CA ARG A 189 -17.34 12.24 -5.50
C ARG A 189 -17.34 12.02 -7.00
N ASN A 190 -17.42 10.77 -7.42
CA ASN A 190 -17.65 10.40 -8.81
C ASN A 190 -19.06 10.84 -9.25
N ASN A 191 -19.21 11.38 -10.44
CA ASN A 191 -20.49 11.84 -10.96
C ASN A 191 -21.13 10.86 -11.96
N GLY A 192 -20.57 9.65 -12.13
CA GLY A 192 -21.04 8.62 -13.07
C GLY A 192 -20.87 8.98 -14.55
N ASN A 193 -20.05 9.97 -14.88
CA ASN A 193 -19.88 10.47 -16.23
C ASN A 193 -18.41 10.76 -16.59
N LYS A 194 -17.50 9.99 -16.00
CA LYS A 194 -16.02 10.15 -16.11
C LYS A 194 -15.49 11.45 -15.48
N THR A 195 -16.25 12.07 -14.57
CA THR A 195 -15.80 13.27 -13.86
C THR A 195 -16.06 13.16 -12.36
N PHE A 196 -15.30 13.91 -11.58
CA PHE A 196 -15.41 14.00 -10.13
C PHE A 196 -15.77 15.42 -9.70
N SER A 197 -16.35 15.53 -8.51
CA SER A 197 -16.62 16.80 -7.83
C SER A 197 -15.93 16.81 -6.46
N ASP A 198 -15.13 17.84 -6.17
CA ASP A 198 -14.63 18.07 -4.80
C ASP A 198 -15.80 18.43 -3.89
N VAL A 199 -16.21 17.49 -3.04
CA VAL A 199 -17.31 17.65 -2.07
C VAL A 199 -16.81 17.83 -0.64
N SER A 200 -15.50 17.96 -0.43
CA SER A 200 -14.85 17.99 0.89
C SER A 200 -15.51 18.95 1.88
N SER A 201 -15.79 20.19 1.46
CA SER A 201 -16.39 21.21 2.33
C SER A 201 -17.86 20.94 2.66
N VAL A 202 -18.57 20.17 1.84
CA VAL A 202 -19.97 19.78 2.08
C VAL A 202 -20.03 18.52 2.92
N ALA A 203 -19.19 17.54 2.59
CA ALA A 203 -19.12 16.26 3.29
C ALA A 203 -18.63 16.40 4.74
N PHE A 204 -17.75 17.37 5.02
CA PHE A 204 -17.21 17.63 6.36
C PHE A 204 -17.63 19.02 6.89
N PRO A 205 -18.91 19.20 7.29
CA PRO A 205 -19.45 20.51 7.66
C PRO A 205 -18.86 21.10 8.94
N GLU A 206 -18.24 20.29 9.80
CA GLU A 206 -17.51 20.73 10.99
C GLU A 206 -16.12 21.31 10.66
N GLY A 207 -15.72 21.26 9.38
CA GLY A 207 -14.45 21.71 8.85
C GLY A 207 -13.36 20.63 8.88
N ILE A 208 -12.41 20.78 7.98
CA ILE A 208 -11.22 19.94 7.86
C ILE A 208 -10.09 20.63 8.63
N LYS A 209 -9.33 19.86 9.41
CA LYS A 209 -8.17 20.40 10.13
C LYS A 209 -6.95 20.39 9.22
N ASP A 210 -6.23 21.49 9.19
CA ASP A 210 -4.90 21.56 8.57
C ASP A 210 -3.92 20.69 9.39
N SER A 211 -3.55 19.52 8.86
CA SER A 211 -2.80 18.51 9.57
C SER A 211 -1.97 17.64 8.63
N TRP A 212 -1.01 16.91 9.16
CA TRP A 212 -0.32 15.87 8.37
C TRP A 212 -1.04 14.54 8.51
N TYR A 213 -1.82 14.21 7.52
CA TYR A 213 -2.55 12.95 7.47
C TYR A 213 -1.71 11.85 6.80
N GLY A 214 -1.78 10.63 7.35
CA GLY A 214 -1.23 9.41 6.79
C GLY A 214 -2.23 8.66 5.91
N GLY A 215 -2.29 7.33 6.06
CA GLY A 215 -3.26 6.49 5.38
C GLY A 215 -4.69 6.64 5.91
N SER A 216 -5.64 6.09 5.16
CA SER A 216 -7.05 6.04 5.53
C SER A 216 -7.65 4.69 5.18
N THR A 217 -8.78 4.35 5.80
CA THR A 217 -9.53 3.13 5.54
C THR A 217 -11.02 3.40 5.67
N TRP A 218 -11.81 2.69 4.88
CA TRP A 218 -13.25 2.68 4.93
C TRP A 218 -13.76 1.40 5.58
N GLY A 219 -14.85 1.50 6.35
CA GLY A 219 -15.51 0.35 6.97
C GLY A 219 -16.77 0.77 7.69
N ASP A 220 -17.76 -0.09 7.68
CA ASP A 220 -19.03 0.09 8.38
C ASP A 220 -18.88 -0.42 9.82
N TYR A 221 -18.38 0.46 10.74
CA TYR A 221 -18.02 0.00 12.09
C TYR A 221 -19.23 -0.21 13.01
N ASP A 222 -20.37 0.42 12.72
CA ASP A 222 -21.61 0.29 13.50
C ASP A 222 -22.70 -0.52 12.79
N LEU A 223 -22.40 -1.05 11.60
CA LEU A 223 -23.24 -1.94 10.78
C LEU A 223 -24.57 -1.30 10.37
N ASP A 224 -24.56 0.01 10.08
CA ASP A 224 -25.74 0.74 9.61
C ASP A 224 -25.91 0.71 8.08
N GLY A 225 -24.91 0.19 7.34
CA GLY A 225 -24.90 0.05 5.89
C GLY A 225 -24.16 1.18 5.17
N ASP A 226 -23.73 2.20 5.87
CA ASP A 226 -22.95 3.31 5.33
C ASP A 226 -21.46 3.14 5.69
N LEU A 227 -20.56 3.49 4.76
CA LEU A 227 -19.13 3.39 5.01
C LEU A 227 -18.63 4.58 5.83
N ASP A 228 -18.03 4.26 6.98
CA ASP A 228 -17.36 5.21 7.84
C ASP A 228 -15.88 5.35 7.45
N LEU A 229 -15.28 6.47 7.82
CA LEU A 229 -13.91 6.78 7.46
C LEU A 229 -13.02 6.91 8.70
N TYR A 230 -11.89 6.19 8.72
CA TYR A 230 -10.84 6.36 9.72
C TYR A 230 -9.56 6.88 9.06
N VAL A 231 -9.02 7.98 9.57
CA VAL A 231 -7.86 8.69 9.00
C VAL A 231 -6.73 8.75 10.01
N ALA A 232 -5.53 8.33 9.58
CA ALA A 232 -4.32 8.40 10.38
C ALA A 232 -3.81 9.83 10.52
N GLY A 233 -3.51 10.25 11.74
CA GLY A 233 -2.76 11.48 12.01
C GLY A 233 -1.28 11.14 12.23
N TYR A 234 -0.37 11.81 11.52
CA TYR A 234 1.04 11.48 11.61
C TYR A 234 1.79 12.41 12.57
N VAL A 235 2.56 13.36 12.11
CA VAL A 235 3.44 14.20 12.93
C VAL A 235 2.85 15.58 13.16
N ASP A 236 2.89 16.02 14.43
CA ASP A 236 2.56 17.39 14.85
C ASP A 236 3.85 18.21 15.01
N PHE A 237 4.19 19.01 14.02
CA PHE A 237 5.37 19.86 14.05
C PHE A 237 5.29 20.96 15.12
N SER A 238 4.11 21.30 15.62
CA SER A 238 3.94 22.26 16.72
C SER A 238 4.40 21.68 18.08
N ARG A 239 4.42 20.36 18.19
CA ARG A 239 4.76 19.60 19.40
C ARG A 239 6.18 19.04 19.34
N ARG A 240 7.16 19.90 19.09
CA ARG A 240 8.57 19.53 19.08
C ARG A 240 9.32 20.09 20.30
N PRO A 241 10.37 19.37 20.77
CA PRO A 241 11.26 19.91 21.80
C PRO A 241 12.05 21.11 21.31
N GLN A 242 12.45 21.99 22.26
CA GLN A 242 13.24 23.20 21.95
C GLN A 242 14.76 22.93 21.97
N TYR A 243 15.24 21.77 21.52
CA TYR A 243 16.67 21.50 21.39
C TYR A 243 17.06 21.28 19.93
N THR A 244 18.35 21.38 19.63
CA THR A 244 18.87 21.60 18.29
C THR A 244 19.13 20.32 17.46
N ASN A 245 19.12 19.13 18.09
CA ASN A 245 19.42 17.86 17.43
C ASN A 245 18.19 16.97 17.45
N LEU A 246 17.18 17.30 16.65
CA LEU A 246 15.93 16.55 16.56
C LEU A 246 16.09 15.31 15.68
N ARG A 247 15.57 14.18 16.15
CA ARG A 247 15.45 12.93 15.39
C ARG A 247 14.03 12.81 14.87
N PHE A 248 13.88 12.83 13.57
CA PHE A 248 12.55 12.63 12.96
C PHE A 248 12.27 11.13 12.80
N PRO A 249 11.07 10.67 13.11
CA PRO A 249 9.98 11.39 13.78
C PRO A 249 10.00 11.27 15.31
N MET A 250 10.99 10.63 15.90
CA MET A 250 11.06 10.22 17.31
C MET A 250 10.85 11.37 18.31
N ASP A 251 11.40 12.55 18.00
CA ASP A 251 11.39 13.71 18.91
C ASP A 251 10.18 14.64 18.67
N PHE A 252 9.26 14.24 17.78
CA PHE A 252 8.03 14.99 17.49
C PHE A 252 6.82 14.34 18.16
N GLY A 253 5.80 15.14 18.45
CA GLY A 253 4.49 14.62 18.87
C GLY A 253 3.74 14.04 17.68
N GLY A 254 2.85 13.08 17.94
CA GLY A 254 1.90 12.60 16.95
C GLY A 254 0.62 13.42 16.94
N LEU A 255 -0.08 13.40 15.82
CA LEU A 255 -1.43 13.91 15.66
C LEU A 255 -2.47 12.85 16.06
N PRO A 256 -3.65 13.24 16.57
CA PRO A 256 -4.72 12.28 16.79
C PRO A 256 -5.22 11.72 15.45
N ASN A 257 -5.50 10.42 15.42
CA ASN A 257 -6.29 9.84 14.34
C ASN A 257 -7.73 10.37 14.43
N THR A 258 -8.43 10.38 13.32
CA THR A 258 -9.81 10.86 13.27
C THR A 258 -10.73 9.77 12.74
N ILE A 259 -11.86 9.56 13.41
CA ILE A 259 -12.94 8.71 12.93
C ILE A 259 -14.14 9.60 12.55
N TYR A 260 -14.58 9.44 11.34
CA TYR A 260 -15.74 10.12 10.78
C TYR A 260 -16.87 9.12 10.55
N ARG A 261 -17.99 9.30 11.23
CA ARG A 261 -19.19 8.50 10.97
C ARG A 261 -19.95 9.10 9.79
N ASN A 262 -20.31 8.29 8.83
CA ASN A 262 -21.22 8.65 7.75
C ASN A 262 -22.64 8.85 8.32
N ASN A 263 -23.34 9.87 7.86
CA ASN A 263 -24.71 10.14 8.26
C ASN A 263 -25.75 9.61 7.23
N GLY A 264 -25.31 8.93 6.15
CA GLY A 264 -26.17 8.43 5.08
C GLY A 264 -26.80 9.52 4.20
N ASP A 265 -26.34 10.76 4.32
CA ASP A 265 -26.82 11.91 3.55
C ASP A 265 -25.69 12.63 2.77
N GLY A 266 -24.55 11.97 2.63
CA GLY A 266 -23.36 12.50 1.99
C GLY A 266 -22.51 13.38 2.92
N THR A 267 -22.83 13.44 4.22
CA THR A 267 -22.07 14.18 5.22
C THR A 267 -21.49 13.28 6.30
N PHE A 268 -20.41 13.72 6.94
CA PHE A 268 -19.71 13.01 8.00
C PHE A 268 -19.72 13.77 9.30
N LYS A 269 -19.78 13.05 10.43
CA LYS A 269 -19.62 13.59 11.77
C LYS A 269 -18.28 13.14 12.37
N ASP A 270 -17.46 14.09 12.86
CA ASP A 270 -16.23 13.80 13.62
C ASP A 270 -16.60 13.21 15.01
N LEU A 271 -16.33 11.92 15.21
CA LEU A 271 -16.54 11.22 16.48
C LEU A 271 -15.26 11.06 17.30
N THR A 272 -14.18 11.68 16.90
CA THR A 272 -12.84 11.54 17.52
C THR A 272 -12.87 11.77 19.03
N SER A 273 -13.63 12.74 19.49
CA SER A 273 -13.74 13.08 20.92
C SER A 273 -14.74 12.23 21.68
N GLU A 274 -15.72 11.61 20.99
CA GLU A 274 -16.80 10.84 21.63
C GLU A 274 -16.37 9.38 21.86
N LEU A 275 -15.60 8.81 20.95
CA LEU A 275 -15.09 7.46 21.05
C LEU A 275 -13.75 7.48 21.81
N ASN A 276 -13.78 7.13 23.08
CA ASN A 276 -12.62 7.14 24.00
C ASN A 276 -11.38 6.31 23.55
N VAL A 277 -11.40 5.74 22.37
CA VAL A 277 -10.31 5.02 21.73
C VAL A 277 -9.07 5.86 21.55
N LEU A 278 -9.28 7.15 21.47
CA LEU A 278 -8.29 8.12 21.02
C LEU A 278 -7.54 8.81 22.16
N SER A 279 -7.82 8.45 23.41
CA SER A 279 -6.99 8.90 24.55
C SER A 279 -5.53 8.40 24.50
N ASP A 280 -5.29 7.37 23.66
CA ASP A 280 -3.97 6.81 23.33
C ASP A 280 -3.38 7.44 22.04
N ALA A 281 -4.05 8.41 21.49
CA ALA A 281 -4.12 8.77 20.10
C ALA A 281 -3.22 9.92 19.65
N SER A 282 -2.17 10.26 20.37
CA SER A 282 -1.15 11.19 19.86
C SER A 282 0.09 10.41 19.42
N ARG A 283 -0.12 9.33 18.66
CA ARG A 283 0.95 8.53 18.07
C ARG A 283 1.15 8.93 16.62
N LYS A 284 2.30 8.61 16.07
CA LYS A 284 2.64 8.92 14.68
C LYS A 284 2.13 7.81 13.77
N SER A 285 0.83 7.86 13.46
CA SER A 285 0.17 6.82 12.69
C SER A 285 0.45 6.96 11.19
N MET A 286 0.86 5.86 10.56
CA MET A 286 1.13 5.79 9.12
C MET A 286 -0.04 5.16 8.37
N GLN A 287 -0.45 3.96 8.74
CA GLN A 287 -1.54 3.22 8.10
C GLN A 287 -2.53 2.73 9.12
N VAL A 288 -3.78 2.61 8.71
CA VAL A 288 -4.92 2.20 9.54
C VAL A 288 -5.79 1.22 8.77
N LEU A 289 -6.47 0.31 9.50
CA LEU A 289 -7.26 -0.72 8.88
C LEU A 289 -8.47 -1.10 9.74
N PHE A 290 -9.65 -1.29 9.10
CA PHE A 290 -10.81 -1.94 9.69
C PHE A 290 -10.87 -3.41 9.31
N HIS A 291 -11.03 -4.30 10.30
CA HIS A 291 -11.30 -5.72 10.06
C HIS A 291 -11.85 -6.42 11.30
N ASP A 292 -12.77 -7.38 11.13
CA ASP A 292 -13.32 -8.23 12.20
C ASP A 292 -12.33 -9.34 12.58
N PHE A 293 -11.30 -9.00 13.38
CA PHE A 293 -10.23 -9.93 13.75
C PHE A 293 -10.65 -11.01 14.73
N ASN A 294 -11.69 -10.77 15.54
CA ASN A 294 -12.16 -11.72 16.53
C ASN A 294 -13.40 -12.52 16.08
N GLU A 295 -13.82 -12.34 14.83
CA GLU A 295 -14.97 -12.98 14.18
C GLU A 295 -16.31 -12.76 14.93
N ASP A 296 -16.45 -11.65 15.68
CA ASP A 296 -17.69 -11.34 16.40
C ASP A 296 -18.73 -10.62 15.55
N GLY A 297 -18.34 -10.15 14.36
CA GLY A 297 -19.19 -9.51 13.36
C GLY A 297 -19.02 -7.99 13.32
N PHE A 298 -18.22 -7.38 14.19
CA PHE A 298 -17.96 -5.95 14.22
C PHE A 298 -16.51 -5.64 13.82
N PRO A 299 -16.28 -4.74 12.86
CA PRO A 299 -14.92 -4.38 12.47
C PRO A 299 -14.12 -3.75 13.63
N ASP A 300 -12.98 -4.34 13.92
CA ASP A 300 -11.95 -3.83 14.83
C ASP A 300 -11.02 -2.86 14.09
N ILE A 301 -10.12 -2.18 14.81
CA ILE A 301 -9.15 -1.26 14.21
C ILE A 301 -7.72 -1.70 14.54
N PHE A 302 -6.87 -1.79 13.52
CA PHE A 302 -5.41 -1.88 13.67
C PHE A 302 -4.74 -0.62 13.11
N VAL A 303 -3.73 -0.12 13.81
CA VAL A 303 -2.99 1.11 13.46
C VAL A 303 -1.49 0.83 13.51
N ALA A 304 -0.81 0.97 12.39
CA ALA A 304 0.64 0.96 12.29
C ALA A 304 1.21 2.33 12.64
N ASN A 305 2.08 2.39 13.64
CA ASN A 305 2.66 3.63 14.14
C ASN A 305 4.18 3.67 13.91
N ASP A 306 4.68 4.78 13.41
CA ASP A 306 6.10 5.02 13.22
C ASP A 306 6.74 5.43 14.54
N THR A 307 7.62 4.56 15.07
CA THR A 307 8.37 4.76 16.34
C THR A 307 7.53 4.86 17.61
N ASP A 308 6.23 4.64 17.52
CA ASP A 308 5.32 4.51 18.67
C ASP A 308 4.70 3.11 18.69
N ALA A 309 4.13 2.71 19.85
CA ALA A 309 3.47 1.41 19.93
C ALA A 309 2.26 1.33 18.99
N ASN A 310 2.15 0.25 18.22
CA ASN A 310 1.01 0.01 17.35
C ASN A 310 -0.31 -0.03 18.15
N GLY A 311 -1.38 0.46 17.52
CA GLY A 311 -2.72 0.51 18.08
C GLY A 311 -3.54 -0.71 17.68
N PHE A 312 -4.26 -1.31 18.63
CA PHE A 312 -5.26 -2.33 18.33
C PHE A 312 -6.49 -2.10 19.22
N TYR A 313 -7.66 -2.00 18.59
CA TYR A 313 -8.88 -1.59 19.26
C TYR A 313 -10.03 -2.52 18.88
N LEU A 314 -10.56 -3.25 19.86
CA LEU A 314 -11.70 -4.16 19.66
C LEU A 314 -13.01 -3.38 19.70
N ASN A 315 -13.82 -3.51 18.67
CA ASN A 315 -15.19 -3.02 18.61
C ASN A 315 -16.06 -3.79 19.59
N GLN A 316 -16.90 -3.09 20.35
CA GLN A 316 -17.77 -3.69 21.34
C GLN A 316 -19.21 -3.89 20.85
N GLY A 317 -19.50 -3.60 19.58
CA GLY A 317 -20.82 -3.71 18.97
C GLY A 317 -21.88 -2.75 19.52
N ASN A 318 -21.44 -1.71 20.21
CA ASN A 318 -22.32 -0.69 20.81
C ASN A 318 -21.85 0.74 20.52
N GLY A 319 -21.07 0.92 19.47
CA GLY A 319 -20.45 2.18 19.07
C GLY A 319 -19.22 2.56 19.90
N ALA A 320 -18.73 1.68 20.77
CA ALA A 320 -17.52 1.91 21.55
C ALA A 320 -16.42 0.91 21.21
N PHE A 321 -15.19 1.34 21.33
CA PHE A 321 -14.02 0.49 21.14
C PHE A 321 -13.28 0.27 22.47
N LYS A 322 -12.59 -0.83 22.60
CA LYS A 322 -11.75 -1.18 23.74
C LYS A 322 -10.28 -1.26 23.27
N VAL A 323 -9.41 -0.50 23.93
CA VAL A 323 -7.97 -0.61 23.70
C VAL A 323 -7.49 -2.03 24.04
N PHE A 324 -6.93 -2.73 23.07
CA PHE A 324 -6.45 -4.10 23.20
C PHE A 324 -5.01 -4.28 22.70
N SER A 325 -4.29 -3.20 22.44
CA SER A 325 -2.94 -3.19 21.84
C SER A 325 -1.96 -4.10 22.58
N GLY A 326 -1.82 -3.96 23.91
CA GLY A 326 -0.91 -4.81 24.69
C GLY A 326 -1.29 -6.31 24.65
N PRO A 327 -2.54 -6.68 24.99
CA PRO A 327 -2.97 -8.07 24.97
C PRO A 327 -3.00 -8.72 23.60
N SER A 328 -3.12 -7.95 22.50
CA SER A 328 -3.13 -8.50 21.15
C SER A 328 -1.80 -9.12 20.71
N GLY A 329 -0.68 -8.70 21.31
CA GLY A 329 0.66 -9.08 20.86
C GLY A 329 1.23 -8.22 19.73
N LEU A 330 0.47 -7.21 19.26
CA LEU A 330 0.85 -6.33 18.14
C LEU A 330 1.46 -5.00 18.57
N SER A 331 1.50 -4.69 19.86
CA SER A 331 1.97 -3.41 20.41
C SER A 331 3.50 -3.31 20.40
N THR A 332 4.12 -3.37 19.22
CA THR A 332 5.55 -3.09 19.02
C THR A 332 5.79 -1.59 18.89
N THR A 333 7.01 -1.14 19.16
CA THR A 333 7.41 0.28 19.04
C THR A 333 8.38 0.49 17.89
N ASP A 334 8.28 -0.33 16.85
CA ASP A 334 9.05 -0.24 15.64
C ASP A 334 8.52 0.90 14.75
N GLY A 335 9.26 1.26 13.70
CA GLY A 335 8.79 2.21 12.69
C GLY A 335 7.82 1.52 11.71
N SER A 336 6.60 1.22 12.19
CA SER A 336 5.62 0.48 11.40
C SER A 336 4.93 1.37 10.37
N MET A 337 4.75 0.85 9.12
CA MET A 337 4.28 1.64 8.00
C MET A 337 3.09 1.00 7.27
N GLY A 338 3.32 0.13 6.29
CA GLY A 338 2.24 -0.52 5.53
C GLY A 338 1.68 -1.76 6.21
N ILE A 339 0.43 -2.12 5.86
CA ILE A 339 -0.32 -3.25 6.47
C ILE A 339 -0.95 -4.09 5.38
N GLU A 340 -0.90 -5.43 5.54
CA GLU A 340 -1.68 -6.40 4.76
C GLU A 340 -2.34 -7.42 5.67
N ILE A 341 -3.49 -7.96 5.23
CA ILE A 341 -4.22 -9.01 5.92
C ILE A 341 -4.49 -10.18 4.97
N GLY A 342 -4.32 -11.40 5.46
CA GLY A 342 -4.64 -12.62 4.72
C GLY A 342 -4.53 -13.87 5.58
N ASP A 343 -5.06 -14.95 5.09
CA ASP A 343 -4.89 -16.29 5.69
C ASP A 343 -3.59 -16.90 5.15
N ILE A 344 -2.46 -16.54 5.78
CA ILE A 344 -1.11 -16.86 5.27
C ILE A 344 -0.79 -18.35 5.33
N ASN A 345 -1.36 -19.04 6.32
CA ASN A 345 -1.07 -20.45 6.61
C ASN A 345 -2.24 -21.38 6.28
N ASN A 346 -3.29 -20.87 5.64
CA ASN A 346 -4.52 -21.58 5.26
C ASN A 346 -5.25 -22.24 6.44
N ASP A 347 -5.20 -21.60 7.65
CA ASP A 347 -5.92 -22.09 8.84
C ASP A 347 -7.32 -21.48 8.98
N GLY A 348 -7.69 -20.54 8.11
CA GLY A 348 -8.97 -19.86 8.06
C GLY A 348 -9.08 -18.63 8.95
N LEU A 349 -7.98 -18.18 9.56
CA LEU A 349 -7.89 -16.97 10.38
C LEU A 349 -7.18 -15.84 9.62
N SER A 350 -7.45 -14.59 10.04
CA SER A 350 -6.83 -13.41 9.42
C SER A 350 -5.51 -13.06 10.10
N ASP A 351 -4.41 -13.32 9.41
CA ASP A 351 -3.08 -12.93 9.82
C ASP A 351 -2.76 -11.51 9.36
N ILE A 352 -1.76 -10.87 9.99
CA ILE A 352 -1.34 -9.51 9.66
C ILE A 352 0.13 -9.49 9.24
N VAL A 353 0.42 -8.79 8.15
CA VAL A 353 1.78 -8.38 7.78
C VAL A 353 1.88 -6.88 7.94
N TYR A 354 2.93 -6.39 8.58
CA TYR A 354 3.27 -4.97 8.58
C TYR A 354 4.75 -4.72 8.40
N THR A 355 5.07 -3.64 7.69
CA THR A 355 6.44 -3.30 7.32
C THR A 355 7.06 -2.35 8.34
N ASN A 356 8.39 -2.39 8.47
CA ASN A 356 9.14 -1.62 9.46
C ASN A 356 10.37 -0.93 8.86
N TYR A 357 10.95 -0.03 9.67
CA TYR A 357 12.16 0.71 9.35
C TYR A 357 13.40 -0.20 9.31
N ALA A 358 14.51 0.31 8.75
CA ALA A 358 15.79 -0.40 8.69
C ALA A 358 16.32 -0.74 10.10
N ALA A 359 16.95 -1.90 10.23
CA ALA A 359 17.38 -2.51 11.49
C ALA A 359 16.22 -2.92 12.42
N GLU A 360 15.02 -3.03 11.86
CA GLU A 360 13.84 -3.63 12.47
C GLU A 360 13.33 -4.76 11.57
N VAL A 361 12.49 -5.62 12.09
CA VAL A 361 12.00 -6.78 11.35
C VAL A 361 10.59 -6.51 10.85
N ASN A 362 10.35 -6.71 9.55
CA ASN A 362 8.98 -6.75 9.05
C ASN A 362 8.21 -7.87 9.76
N ALA A 363 7.04 -7.55 10.27
CA ALA A 363 6.27 -8.47 11.08
C ALA A 363 5.35 -9.33 10.21
N ILE A 364 5.32 -10.63 10.51
CA ILE A 364 4.28 -11.56 10.10
C ILE A 364 3.66 -12.06 11.40
N ALA A 365 2.42 -11.69 11.66
CA ALA A 365 1.74 -11.97 12.91
C ALA A 365 0.55 -12.88 12.65
N TYR A 366 0.63 -14.11 13.15
CA TYR A 366 -0.41 -15.12 13.03
C TYR A 366 -1.46 -14.97 14.12
N LEU A 367 -2.73 -14.95 13.74
CA LEU A 367 -3.84 -14.97 14.67
C LEU A 367 -3.96 -16.35 15.33
N ILE A 368 -4.06 -16.38 16.65
CA ILE A 368 -4.12 -17.63 17.41
C ILE A 368 -5.57 -18.11 17.51
N ASP A 369 -5.85 -19.34 17.10
CA ASP A 369 -7.14 -20.00 17.34
C ASP A 369 -7.36 -20.22 18.84
N ASN A 370 -8.15 -19.34 19.44
CA ASN A 370 -8.56 -19.39 20.85
C ASN A 370 -10.08 -19.49 21.00
N LYS A 371 -10.75 -20.15 20.04
CA LYS A 371 -12.22 -20.26 20.00
C LYS A 371 -12.83 -20.76 21.30
N SER A 372 -13.98 -20.20 21.64
CA SER A 372 -14.79 -20.67 22.75
C SER A 372 -15.35 -22.08 22.44
N SER A 373 -15.30 -22.97 23.41
CA SER A 373 -15.90 -24.32 23.30
C SER A 373 -17.43 -24.30 23.20
N ASN A 374 -18.07 -23.15 23.52
CA ASN A 374 -19.52 -23.04 23.60
C ASN A 374 -20.18 -22.54 22.32
N ASP A 375 -19.53 -21.62 21.58
CA ASP A 375 -20.10 -20.95 20.42
C ASP A 375 -19.18 -20.97 19.18
N GLY A 376 -17.96 -21.48 19.33
CA GLY A 376 -16.97 -21.55 18.25
C GLY A 376 -16.35 -20.22 17.83
N LYS A 377 -16.72 -19.12 18.51
CA LYS A 377 -16.16 -17.79 18.23
C LYS A 377 -14.79 -17.61 18.90
N LEU A 378 -13.93 -16.79 18.33
CA LEU A 378 -12.70 -16.35 18.97
C LEU A 378 -13.02 -15.58 20.25
N ARG A 379 -12.23 -15.80 21.29
CA ARG A 379 -12.42 -15.05 22.57
C ARG A 379 -11.90 -13.63 22.47
N ASN A 380 -10.75 -13.49 21.78
CA ASN A 380 -10.09 -12.22 21.53
C ASN A 380 -9.15 -12.40 20.34
N ALA A 381 -8.83 -11.32 19.65
CA ALA A 381 -7.80 -11.29 18.63
C ALA A 381 -6.41 -11.23 19.28
N VAL A 382 -5.72 -12.36 19.35
CA VAL A 382 -4.37 -12.47 19.93
C VAL A 382 -3.45 -13.05 18.86
N PHE A 383 -2.34 -12.37 18.63
CA PHE A 383 -1.38 -12.72 17.58
C PHE A 383 -0.06 -13.21 18.16
N THR A 384 0.61 -14.07 17.42
CA THR A 384 2.00 -14.44 17.64
C THR A 384 2.82 -14.03 16.45
N GLN A 385 3.91 -13.29 16.67
CA GLN A 385 4.81 -12.94 15.59
C GLN A 385 5.65 -14.15 15.19
N ASN A 386 5.77 -14.38 13.89
CA ASN A 386 6.61 -15.44 13.36
C ASN A 386 8.07 -15.01 13.34
N PHE A 387 8.82 -15.43 14.36
CA PHE A 387 10.27 -15.30 14.37
C PHE A 387 10.97 -16.46 13.63
N ASP A 388 10.22 -17.43 13.11
CA ASP A 388 10.74 -18.65 12.47
C ASP A 388 11.05 -18.47 10.98
N SER A 389 10.91 -17.25 10.42
CA SER A 389 11.31 -16.91 9.05
C SER A 389 12.64 -16.14 9.01
N PRO A 390 13.77 -16.74 9.41
CA PRO A 390 15.06 -16.05 9.54
C PRO A 390 15.56 -15.47 8.21
N MET A 391 15.09 -16.01 7.09
CA MET A 391 15.43 -15.52 5.75
C MET A 391 14.76 -14.15 5.49
N ILE A 392 13.47 -14.04 5.73
CA ILE A 392 12.73 -12.76 5.56
C ILE A 392 13.37 -11.70 6.46
N HIS A 393 13.59 -12.02 7.74
CA HIS A 393 14.25 -11.14 8.69
C HIS A 393 15.63 -10.68 8.20
N LYS A 394 16.47 -11.60 7.75
CA LYS A 394 17.81 -11.30 7.26
C LYS A 394 17.81 -10.37 6.04
N LEU A 395 16.86 -10.56 5.12
CA LEU A 395 16.81 -9.82 3.86
C LEU A 395 16.14 -8.45 4.03
N SER A 396 15.15 -8.32 4.91
CA SER A 396 14.49 -7.05 5.20
C SER A 396 15.26 -6.18 6.20
N TRP A 397 16.02 -6.74 7.14
CA TRP A 397 16.76 -6.02 8.16
C TRP A 397 17.55 -4.78 7.68
N PRO A 398 18.31 -4.83 6.56
CA PRO A 398 19.07 -3.66 6.07
C PRO A 398 18.22 -2.68 5.26
N LYS A 399 16.92 -2.90 5.14
CA LYS A 399 16.04 -2.15 4.25
C LYS A 399 14.97 -1.39 5.05
N ILE A 400 14.45 -0.35 4.45
CA ILE A 400 13.16 0.23 4.87
C ILE A 400 12.12 -0.34 3.93
N SER A 401 11.14 -1.03 4.47
CA SER A 401 10.01 -1.59 3.74
C SER A 401 8.78 -0.71 3.94
N TRP A 402 8.09 -0.37 2.86
CA TRP A 402 6.94 0.52 2.84
C TRP A 402 5.66 -0.24 2.49
N GLY A 403 5.37 -0.41 1.20
CA GLY A 403 4.19 -1.15 0.74
C GLY A 403 4.44 -2.66 0.79
N PRO A 404 3.75 -3.39 1.68
CA PRO A 404 3.65 -4.84 1.57
C PRO A 404 2.69 -5.23 0.45
N GLY A 405 2.69 -6.50 0.06
CA GLY A 405 1.70 -7.15 -0.77
C GLY A 405 1.59 -8.62 -0.38
N LEU A 406 0.37 -9.12 -0.31
CA LEU A 406 0.06 -10.49 0.09
C LEU A 406 -0.95 -11.09 -0.89
N PHE A 407 -0.44 -11.71 -1.98
CA PHE A 407 -1.23 -12.20 -3.10
C PHE A 407 -0.70 -13.52 -3.65
N ASP A 408 -1.59 -14.33 -4.21
CA ASP A 408 -1.25 -15.57 -4.90
C ASP A 408 -0.84 -15.26 -6.36
N LEU A 409 0.46 -15.11 -6.60
CA LEU A 409 1.01 -14.65 -7.88
C LEU A 409 1.17 -15.77 -8.93
N ASP A 410 1.10 -17.04 -8.55
CA ASP A 410 1.18 -18.17 -9.47
C ASP A 410 -0.06 -19.05 -9.47
N ASN A 411 -1.11 -18.61 -8.77
CA ASN A 411 -2.42 -19.27 -8.69
C ASN A 411 -2.36 -20.68 -8.10
N ASP A 412 -1.44 -20.94 -7.16
CA ASP A 412 -1.30 -22.24 -6.52
C ASP A 412 -2.16 -22.41 -5.25
N GLY A 413 -2.72 -21.31 -4.74
CA GLY A 413 -3.62 -21.24 -3.58
C GLY A 413 -2.94 -20.77 -2.29
N ASP A 414 -1.65 -20.41 -2.34
CA ASP A 414 -0.88 -19.93 -1.21
C ASP A 414 -0.49 -18.45 -1.44
N LEU A 415 -0.67 -17.58 -0.43
CA LEU A 415 -0.39 -16.15 -0.55
C LEU A 415 1.11 -15.86 -0.52
N ASP A 416 1.65 -15.29 -1.61
CA ASP A 416 3.04 -14.84 -1.71
C ASP A 416 3.22 -13.48 -1.04
N LEU A 417 4.47 -13.12 -0.71
CA LEU A 417 4.78 -11.94 0.07
C LEU A 417 5.74 -11.02 -0.69
N PHE A 418 5.34 -9.78 -0.86
CA PHE A 418 6.11 -8.72 -1.49
C PHE A 418 6.42 -7.58 -0.51
N PHE A 419 7.60 -6.94 -0.65
CA PHE A 419 7.94 -5.70 0.03
C PHE A 419 8.55 -4.67 -0.92
N ALA A 420 7.92 -3.50 -1.02
CA ALA A 420 8.48 -2.32 -1.67
C ALA A 420 9.52 -1.67 -0.73
N ASN A 421 10.75 -1.49 -1.21
CA ASN A 421 11.86 -1.02 -0.39
C ASN A 421 12.50 0.26 -0.95
N GLY A 422 12.85 1.16 -0.05
CA GLY A 422 13.57 2.38 -0.39
C GLY A 422 13.91 3.20 0.84
N HIS A 423 15.14 3.68 0.97
CA HIS A 423 15.52 4.49 2.13
C HIS A 423 14.91 5.90 2.04
N LEU A 424 14.92 6.63 3.15
CA LEU A 424 14.56 8.06 3.15
C LEU A 424 15.57 8.86 2.33
N ASN A 425 15.09 9.82 1.54
CA ASN A 425 15.94 10.66 0.69
C ASN A 425 16.91 11.56 1.50
N SER A 426 16.70 11.65 2.80
CA SER A 426 17.48 12.47 3.74
C SER A 426 18.80 11.86 4.20
N VAL A 427 19.06 10.59 3.87
CA VAL A 427 20.30 9.90 4.29
C VAL A 427 21.41 10.11 3.28
N SER A 428 22.62 10.36 3.75
CA SER A 428 23.79 10.44 2.87
C SER A 428 24.08 9.08 2.22
N GLY A 429 24.34 9.08 0.93
CA GLY A 429 24.66 7.88 0.18
C GLY A 429 23.57 7.46 -0.81
N ASP A 430 23.62 6.20 -1.24
CA ASP A 430 22.62 5.63 -2.15
C ASP A 430 21.39 5.16 -1.35
N ASN A 431 20.29 5.86 -1.50
CA ASN A 431 19.03 5.57 -0.81
C ASN A 431 18.14 4.56 -1.56
N ARG A 432 18.58 4.13 -2.75
CA ARG A 432 17.89 3.16 -3.56
C ARG A 432 18.04 1.77 -2.97
N GLN A 433 16.95 1.02 -2.96
CA GLN A 433 16.93 -0.35 -2.46
C GLN A 433 16.20 -1.26 -3.46
N SER A 434 16.57 -2.53 -3.47
CA SER A 434 15.84 -3.55 -4.22
C SER A 434 14.63 -4.03 -3.43
N ASN A 435 13.54 -4.29 -4.12
CA ASN A 435 12.36 -4.95 -3.56
C ASN A 435 12.65 -6.40 -3.21
N LEU A 436 11.78 -6.98 -2.39
CA LEU A 436 11.82 -8.37 -1.99
C LEU A 436 10.53 -9.07 -2.40
N LEU A 437 10.66 -10.28 -2.95
CA LEU A 437 9.54 -11.15 -3.29
C LEU A 437 9.82 -12.56 -2.80
N PHE A 438 8.85 -13.12 -2.08
CA PHE A 438 8.93 -14.43 -1.48
C PHE A 438 7.76 -15.29 -1.93
N GLU A 439 8.05 -16.44 -2.52
CA GLU A 439 7.09 -17.48 -2.87
C GLU A 439 6.72 -18.27 -1.61
N ASN A 440 5.43 -18.41 -1.32
CA ASN A 440 4.92 -19.28 -0.27
C ASN A 440 4.89 -20.72 -0.79
N ASN A 441 5.33 -21.66 0.03
CA ASN A 441 5.28 -23.10 -0.32
C ASN A 441 4.19 -23.83 0.49
N GLY A 442 3.18 -23.11 0.91
CA GLY A 442 2.16 -23.57 1.82
C GLY A 442 2.58 -23.53 3.30
N ASN A 443 1.62 -23.36 4.19
CA ASN A 443 1.79 -23.28 5.65
C ASN A 443 2.70 -22.13 6.12
N GLY A 444 2.78 -21.02 5.37
CA GLY A 444 3.59 -19.85 5.72
C GLY A 444 5.10 -20.05 5.60
N LEU A 445 5.54 -21.01 4.80
CA LEU A 445 6.95 -21.27 4.52
C LEU A 445 7.40 -20.58 3.23
N TYR A 446 8.13 -19.50 3.37
CA TYR A 446 8.56 -18.65 2.29
C TYR A 446 9.93 -18.99 1.72
N LYS A 447 10.10 -18.78 0.41
CA LYS A 447 11.34 -18.89 -0.35
C LYS A 447 11.62 -17.57 -1.06
N ASP A 448 12.83 -17.03 -0.91
CA ASP A 448 13.25 -15.83 -1.65
C ASP A 448 13.37 -16.12 -3.15
N ILE A 449 12.56 -15.42 -3.96
CA ILE A 449 12.58 -15.47 -5.42
C ILE A 449 12.90 -14.11 -6.04
N SER A 450 13.31 -13.12 -5.23
CA SER A 450 13.57 -11.75 -5.70
C SER A 450 14.48 -11.71 -6.93
N SER A 451 15.54 -12.55 -6.95
CA SER A 451 16.51 -12.58 -8.05
C SER A 451 16.04 -13.31 -9.30
N SER A 452 15.02 -14.18 -9.20
CA SER A 452 14.54 -15.01 -10.30
C SER A 452 13.20 -14.58 -10.87
N SER A 453 12.46 -13.74 -10.15
CA SER A 453 11.09 -13.32 -10.51
C SER A 453 11.02 -12.17 -11.50
N GLY A 454 12.12 -11.56 -11.92
CA GLY A 454 12.12 -10.36 -12.76
C GLY A 454 11.97 -9.04 -11.99
N ILE A 455 11.58 -9.07 -10.71
CA ILE A 455 11.32 -7.84 -9.91
C ILE A 455 12.54 -6.91 -9.83
N LEU A 456 13.74 -7.43 -9.96
CA LEU A 456 14.97 -6.67 -9.93
C LEU A 456 15.36 -6.02 -11.27
N GLU A 457 14.65 -6.34 -12.37
CA GLU A 457 14.94 -5.78 -13.70
C GLU A 457 14.65 -4.28 -13.77
N ALA A 458 13.71 -3.79 -12.96
CA ALA A 458 13.43 -2.36 -12.80
C ALA A 458 14.54 -1.58 -12.08
N GLY A 459 15.53 -2.28 -11.54
CA GLY A 459 16.66 -1.71 -10.82
C GLY A 459 16.35 -1.31 -9.38
N GLN A 460 17.35 -0.78 -8.71
CA GLN A 460 17.17 -0.24 -7.35
C GLN A 460 16.64 1.18 -7.43
N ARG A 461 15.57 1.47 -6.67
CA ARG A 461 14.94 2.79 -6.58
C ARG A 461 14.49 3.08 -5.14
N ILE A 462 13.85 4.21 -4.94
CA ILE A 462 13.26 4.59 -3.66
C ILE A 462 11.76 4.28 -3.75
N HIS A 463 11.43 2.99 -3.63
CA HIS A 463 10.05 2.54 -3.73
C HIS A 463 9.23 2.92 -2.50
N ARG A 464 7.89 3.03 -2.67
CA ARG A 464 6.93 3.36 -1.60
C ARG A 464 5.74 2.40 -1.63
N SER A 465 4.63 2.80 -2.23
CA SER A 465 3.43 1.99 -2.32
C SER A 465 3.57 0.89 -3.36
N ALA A 466 2.87 -0.22 -3.12
CA ALA A 466 2.64 -1.25 -4.12
C ALA A 466 1.13 -1.51 -4.17
N MET A 467 0.56 -1.60 -5.36
CA MET A 467 -0.86 -1.78 -5.60
C MET A 467 -1.05 -2.92 -6.57
N PHE A 468 -2.02 -3.78 -6.30
CA PHE A 468 -2.23 -5.03 -7.00
C PHE A 468 -3.58 -5.05 -7.70
N ALA A 469 -3.60 -5.51 -8.96
CA ALA A 469 -4.77 -5.75 -9.79
C ALA A 469 -4.40 -6.70 -10.92
N ASP A 470 -5.37 -7.42 -11.47
CA ASP A 470 -5.26 -8.06 -12.78
C ASP A 470 -5.74 -7.03 -13.83
N TYR A 471 -4.83 -6.10 -14.24
CA TYR A 471 -5.21 -4.96 -15.07
C TYR A 471 -5.41 -5.30 -16.56
N ASP A 472 -4.94 -6.46 -17.01
CA ASP A 472 -5.11 -6.93 -18.40
C ASP A 472 -6.05 -8.13 -18.53
N ASP A 473 -6.75 -8.48 -17.44
CA ASP A 473 -7.76 -9.53 -17.32
C ASP A 473 -7.29 -10.93 -17.78
N ASP A 474 -6.00 -11.21 -17.57
CA ASP A 474 -5.40 -12.52 -17.93
C ASP A 474 -5.51 -13.57 -16.82
N GLY A 475 -6.08 -13.21 -15.67
CA GLY A 475 -6.27 -14.06 -14.49
C GLY A 475 -5.04 -14.19 -13.60
N LYS A 476 -4.07 -13.29 -13.74
CA LYS A 476 -2.89 -13.20 -12.90
C LYS A 476 -2.78 -11.81 -12.30
N ILE A 477 -2.44 -11.75 -11.05
CA ILE A 477 -2.29 -10.48 -10.37
C ILE A 477 -1.01 -9.77 -10.82
N ASP A 478 -1.18 -8.54 -11.26
CA ASP A 478 -0.14 -7.60 -11.63
C ASP A 478 0.13 -6.60 -10.51
N MET A 479 1.13 -5.73 -10.69
CA MET A 479 1.55 -4.82 -9.65
C MET A 479 1.99 -3.47 -10.21
N PHE A 480 1.50 -2.38 -9.61
CA PHE A 480 2.09 -1.05 -9.81
C PHE A 480 2.83 -0.61 -8.55
N ILE A 481 4.06 -0.10 -8.71
CA ILE A 481 4.88 0.39 -7.61
C ILE A 481 5.16 1.87 -7.80
N THR A 482 4.85 2.67 -6.79
CA THR A 482 5.25 4.08 -6.78
C THR A 482 6.70 4.24 -6.37
N VAL A 483 7.34 5.27 -6.88
CA VAL A 483 8.77 5.53 -6.67
C VAL A 483 8.98 7.00 -6.37
N ASN A 484 9.65 7.31 -5.26
CA ASN A 484 10.06 8.67 -4.97
C ASN A 484 11.28 9.05 -5.82
N GLY A 485 11.22 10.20 -6.48
CA GLY A 485 12.33 10.71 -7.25
C GLY A 485 13.57 11.00 -6.41
N GLN A 486 14.73 10.89 -7.01
CA GLN A 486 16.01 11.27 -6.39
C GLN A 486 16.71 12.31 -7.25
N GLN A 487 17.32 13.28 -6.60
CA GLN A 487 18.29 14.16 -7.28
C GLN A 487 19.60 13.42 -7.47
N ILE A 488 20.20 13.62 -8.62
CA ILE A 488 21.52 13.10 -8.98
C ILE A 488 22.47 14.25 -9.33
N GLU A 489 23.78 14.07 -9.19
CA GLU A 489 24.73 14.99 -9.77
C GLU A 489 24.81 14.78 -11.28
N ASP A 490 24.64 15.85 -12.07
CA ASP A 490 25.01 15.83 -13.47
C ASP A 490 26.56 15.78 -13.59
N GLY A 491 27.06 15.34 -14.72
CA GLY A 491 28.53 15.27 -14.94
C GLY A 491 29.26 16.62 -14.86
N LYS A 492 28.58 17.70 -14.44
CA LYS A 492 29.14 19.06 -14.25
C LYS A 492 29.09 19.48 -12.78
N GLY A 493 28.68 18.60 -11.88
CA GLY A 493 28.54 18.86 -10.45
C GLY A 493 27.29 19.64 -10.06
N ASN A 494 26.28 19.76 -10.95
CA ASN A 494 24.99 20.32 -10.58
C ASN A 494 24.07 19.20 -10.09
N THR A 495 23.29 19.48 -9.06
CA THR A 495 22.23 18.60 -8.61
C THR A 495 21.02 18.75 -9.53
N VAL A 496 20.64 17.67 -10.20
CA VAL A 496 19.49 17.63 -11.12
C VAL A 496 18.54 16.52 -10.72
N PHE A 497 17.24 16.74 -10.94
CA PHE A 497 16.24 15.68 -10.78
C PHE A 497 16.31 14.72 -11.99
N ASP A 498 16.43 13.42 -11.71
CA ASP A 498 16.29 12.39 -12.75
C ASP A 498 14.85 11.86 -12.76
N PRO A 499 14.05 12.24 -13.76
CA PRO A 499 12.67 11.77 -13.83
C PRO A 499 12.56 10.25 -13.94
N ASN A 500 13.58 9.57 -14.48
CA ASN A 500 13.58 8.11 -14.54
C ASN A 500 13.70 7.45 -13.16
N GLN A 501 14.22 8.15 -12.17
CA GLN A 501 14.31 7.65 -10.81
C GLN A 501 13.02 7.84 -10.01
N GLY A 502 12.13 8.75 -10.43
CA GLY A 502 10.82 9.00 -9.80
C GLY A 502 9.64 8.39 -10.56
N ARG A 503 9.89 7.74 -11.69
CA ARG A 503 8.84 7.11 -12.47
C ARG A 503 8.35 5.84 -11.80
N GLY A 504 7.04 5.72 -11.61
CA GLY A 504 6.40 4.49 -11.13
C GLY A 504 6.67 3.30 -12.07
N ILE A 505 6.46 2.09 -11.59
CA ILE A 505 6.78 0.86 -12.30
C ILE A 505 5.54 -0.02 -12.40
N LEU A 506 5.11 -0.34 -13.61
CA LEU A 506 4.06 -1.32 -13.88
C LEU A 506 4.70 -2.68 -14.19
N PHE A 507 4.46 -3.66 -13.35
CA PHE A 507 4.83 -5.04 -13.58
C PHE A 507 3.63 -5.86 -14.04
N GLN A 508 3.76 -6.48 -15.21
CA GLN A 508 2.84 -7.51 -15.69
C GLN A 508 3.32 -8.89 -15.21
N ASN A 509 2.41 -9.67 -14.68
CA ASN A 509 2.68 -11.04 -14.26
C ASN A 509 2.64 -11.99 -15.48
N GLN A 510 3.79 -12.36 -15.98
CA GLN A 510 3.95 -13.30 -17.10
C GLN A 510 4.35 -14.70 -16.64
N SER A 511 3.98 -15.07 -15.41
CA SER A 511 4.22 -16.41 -14.86
C SER A 511 3.63 -17.47 -15.75
N LYS A 512 4.41 -18.51 -16.03
CA LYS A 512 3.97 -19.67 -16.81
C LYS A 512 3.40 -20.73 -15.89
N THR A 513 2.22 -20.47 -15.41
CA THR A 513 1.46 -21.43 -14.61
C THR A 513 0.38 -22.11 -15.46
N LYS A 514 0.03 -23.34 -15.10
CA LYS A 514 -1.15 -24.06 -15.56
C LYS A 514 -2.24 -24.08 -14.51
N ASN A 515 -2.02 -23.36 -13.44
CA ASN A 515 -2.95 -23.26 -12.36
C ASN A 515 -4.20 -22.49 -12.79
N ASN A 516 -5.32 -22.96 -12.30
CA ASN A 516 -6.61 -22.33 -12.51
C ASN A 516 -6.81 -21.26 -11.42
N TRP A 517 -7.74 -20.36 -11.66
CA TRP A 517 -8.03 -19.23 -10.80
C TRP A 517 -9.52 -18.90 -10.79
N ILE A 518 -9.95 -18.06 -9.87
CA ILE A 518 -11.24 -17.39 -9.91
C ILE A 518 -11.11 -15.99 -9.29
N LYS A 519 -11.72 -15.00 -9.93
CA LYS A 519 -11.89 -13.66 -9.37
C LYS A 519 -13.32 -13.48 -8.91
N ILE A 520 -13.50 -12.80 -7.77
CA ILE A 520 -14.80 -12.56 -7.16
C ILE A 520 -14.96 -11.08 -6.90
N ARG A 521 -15.99 -10.49 -7.50
CA ARG A 521 -16.46 -9.15 -7.21
C ARG A 521 -17.77 -9.23 -6.40
N LEU A 522 -17.92 -8.35 -5.44
CA LEU A 522 -19.02 -8.36 -4.48
C LEU A 522 -19.75 -7.02 -4.47
N GLU A 523 -21.08 -7.09 -4.35
CA GLU A 523 -21.92 -5.91 -4.17
C GLU A 523 -22.87 -6.13 -2.98
N GLY A 524 -22.78 -5.23 -1.99
CA GLY A 524 -23.72 -5.18 -0.89
C GLY A 524 -25.08 -4.60 -1.31
N ASN A 525 -26.12 -4.98 -0.60
CA ASN A 525 -27.47 -4.50 -0.81
C ASN A 525 -28.11 -4.01 0.49
N GLN A 526 -27.89 -4.72 1.61
CA GLN A 526 -28.25 -4.30 2.96
C GLN A 526 -27.01 -3.90 3.78
N SER A 527 -25.87 -4.43 3.41
CA SER A 527 -24.57 -3.98 3.84
C SER A 527 -24.11 -2.81 2.97
N ASN A 528 -22.99 -2.17 3.32
CA ASN A 528 -22.37 -1.18 2.46
C ASN A 528 -22.18 -1.72 1.03
N ARG A 529 -22.36 -0.88 0.03
CA ARG A 529 -22.39 -1.31 -1.36
C ARG A 529 -21.06 -1.90 -1.84
N ASP A 530 -19.95 -1.42 -1.34
CA ASP A 530 -18.62 -1.97 -1.62
C ASP A 530 -18.39 -3.35 -1.00
N ALA A 531 -19.31 -3.80 -0.13
CA ALA A 531 -19.20 -5.06 0.60
C ALA A 531 -17.92 -5.19 1.46
N PHE A 532 -17.28 -4.07 1.83
CA PHE A 532 -16.15 -4.10 2.76
C PHE A 532 -16.55 -4.72 4.10
N GLY A 533 -15.70 -5.61 4.60
CA GLY A 533 -15.99 -6.45 5.76
C GLY A 533 -16.49 -7.86 5.40
N THR A 534 -16.68 -8.16 4.12
CA THR A 534 -17.07 -9.50 3.66
C THR A 534 -15.91 -10.47 3.75
N ALA A 535 -16.20 -11.69 4.25
CA ALA A 535 -15.27 -12.81 4.21
C ALA A 535 -15.76 -13.86 3.21
N VAL A 536 -14.91 -14.28 2.28
CA VAL A 536 -15.18 -15.33 1.31
C VAL A 536 -14.32 -16.54 1.62
N SER A 537 -14.98 -17.67 1.86
CA SER A 537 -14.32 -18.97 2.00
C SER A 537 -14.58 -19.84 0.78
N LEU A 538 -13.53 -20.36 0.19
CA LEU A 538 -13.58 -21.21 -0.99
C LEU A 538 -13.05 -22.61 -0.64
N MET A 539 -13.69 -23.65 -1.15
CA MET A 539 -13.21 -25.01 -1.08
C MET A 539 -13.07 -25.59 -2.49
N SER A 540 -11.89 -26.05 -2.81
CA SER A 540 -11.57 -26.67 -4.09
C SER A 540 -10.61 -27.83 -3.85
N ASN A 541 -10.96 -29.04 -4.34
CA ASN A 541 -10.16 -30.25 -4.18
C ASN A 541 -9.65 -30.50 -2.72
N LYS A 542 -10.52 -30.23 -1.72
CA LYS A 542 -10.25 -30.31 -0.28
C LYS A 542 -9.31 -29.23 0.28
N ILE A 543 -8.81 -28.34 -0.52
CA ILE A 543 -8.06 -27.16 -0.07
C ILE A 543 -9.10 -26.10 0.25
N LYS A 544 -8.98 -25.51 1.44
CA LYS A 544 -9.81 -24.42 1.89
C LYS A 544 -8.98 -23.15 1.90
N GLN A 545 -9.49 -22.10 1.31
CA GLN A 545 -8.91 -20.76 1.33
C GLN A 545 -9.93 -19.78 1.89
N LYS A 546 -9.46 -18.68 2.48
CA LYS A 546 -10.31 -17.60 2.96
C LYS A 546 -9.65 -16.26 2.65
N GLN A 547 -10.42 -15.36 2.07
CA GLN A 547 -10.00 -14.00 1.82
C GLN A 547 -11.04 -13.00 2.33
N PHE A 548 -10.61 -11.76 2.50
CA PHE A 548 -11.39 -10.69 3.10
C PHE A 548 -11.40 -9.49 2.17
N LEU A 549 -12.58 -8.92 1.92
CA LEU A 549 -12.68 -7.68 1.17
C LEU A 549 -12.65 -6.52 2.14
N ILE A 550 -11.58 -5.77 2.11
CA ILE A 550 -11.31 -4.65 3.02
C ILE A 550 -10.79 -3.44 2.24
N SER A 551 -10.70 -2.30 2.89
CA SER A 551 -10.17 -1.06 2.33
C SER A 551 -8.92 -0.61 3.09
N GLY A 552 -8.01 0.12 2.43
CA GLY A 552 -6.86 0.76 3.06
C GLY A 552 -5.67 -0.16 3.29
N GLU A 553 -5.53 -1.24 2.52
CA GLU A 553 -4.37 -2.13 2.54
C GLU A 553 -3.14 -1.50 1.88
N GLY A 554 -1.97 -2.11 2.12
CA GLY A 554 -0.71 -1.63 1.59
C GLY A 554 -0.11 -0.47 2.39
N TYR A 555 0.50 0.47 1.70
CA TYR A 555 1.04 1.71 2.24
C TYR A 555 0.53 2.90 1.45
N PHE A 556 -0.34 3.72 2.04
CA PHE A 556 -0.93 4.89 1.40
C PHE A 556 -1.69 4.60 0.09
N SER A 557 -2.22 3.41 -0.05
CA SER A 557 -2.73 2.89 -1.33
C SER A 557 -4.02 2.11 -1.18
N SER A 558 -4.64 1.80 -2.34
CA SER A 558 -5.75 0.85 -2.44
C SER A 558 -5.49 -0.12 -3.58
N HIS A 559 -5.72 -1.40 -3.31
CA HIS A 559 -5.74 -2.46 -4.31
C HIS A 559 -7.04 -2.44 -5.11
N ALA A 560 -7.09 -3.21 -6.19
CA ALA A 560 -8.34 -3.46 -6.90
C ALA A 560 -9.39 -4.12 -5.98
N LYS A 561 -10.63 -3.64 -6.03
CA LYS A 561 -11.73 -4.13 -5.19
C LYS A 561 -12.26 -5.48 -5.72
N GLU A 562 -11.42 -6.50 -5.67
CA GLU A 562 -11.82 -7.87 -5.99
C GLU A 562 -10.96 -8.90 -5.24
N LEU A 563 -11.48 -10.11 -5.07
CA LEU A 563 -10.80 -11.21 -4.41
C LEU A 563 -10.27 -12.21 -5.43
N TYR A 564 -9.01 -12.62 -5.30
CA TYR A 564 -8.31 -13.53 -6.20
C TYR A 564 -8.03 -14.85 -5.51
N PHE A 565 -8.51 -15.96 -6.06
CA PHE A 565 -8.21 -17.29 -5.54
C PHE A 565 -7.51 -18.12 -6.61
N GLY A 566 -6.28 -18.51 -6.37
CA GLY A 566 -5.62 -19.55 -7.12
C GLY A 566 -6.17 -20.92 -6.74
N LEU A 567 -6.28 -21.79 -7.70
CA LEU A 567 -6.94 -23.09 -7.55
C LEU A 567 -6.01 -24.27 -7.85
N GLY A 568 -4.73 -23.99 -8.13
CA GLY A 568 -3.82 -24.99 -8.61
C GLY A 568 -4.39 -25.71 -9.83
N GLN A 569 -4.29 -27.03 -9.86
CA GLN A 569 -4.79 -27.86 -10.97
C GLN A 569 -6.28 -28.25 -10.82
N SER A 570 -7.01 -27.64 -9.90
CA SER A 570 -8.42 -27.99 -9.69
C SER A 570 -9.29 -27.49 -10.83
N ASN A 571 -10.14 -28.33 -11.37
CA ASN A 571 -11.08 -28.01 -12.45
C ASN A 571 -12.50 -27.73 -11.94
N MET A 572 -12.71 -27.67 -10.64
CA MET A 572 -13.99 -27.42 -10.00
C MET A 572 -13.81 -26.81 -8.64
N ILE A 573 -14.61 -25.82 -8.34
CA ILE A 573 -14.77 -25.25 -7.00
C ILE A 573 -15.98 -25.93 -6.37
N ASP A 574 -15.74 -26.69 -5.27
CA ASP A 574 -16.77 -27.47 -4.60
C ASP A 574 -17.84 -26.56 -3.97
N ASN A 575 -17.38 -25.49 -3.33
CA ASN A 575 -18.26 -24.44 -2.81
C ASN A 575 -17.52 -23.12 -2.58
N ILE A 576 -18.30 -22.02 -2.67
CA ILE A 576 -17.92 -20.68 -2.22
C ILE A 576 -18.94 -20.28 -1.16
N GLN A 577 -18.47 -19.90 0.02
CA GLN A 577 -19.29 -19.36 1.10
C GLN A 577 -18.91 -17.90 1.31
N ILE A 578 -19.91 -17.01 1.23
CA ILE A 578 -19.79 -15.58 1.42
C ILE A 578 -20.46 -15.22 2.74
N LYS A 579 -19.70 -14.67 3.69
CA LYS A 579 -20.21 -14.07 4.94
C LYS A 579 -20.20 -12.56 4.76
N TRP A 580 -21.36 -11.97 4.55
CA TRP A 580 -21.56 -10.54 4.41
C TRP A 580 -21.42 -9.79 5.74
N PRO A 581 -21.15 -8.47 5.74
CA PRO A 581 -20.96 -7.68 6.96
C PRO A 581 -22.14 -7.76 7.94
N ASN A 582 -23.37 -7.76 7.45
CA ASN A 582 -24.59 -7.90 8.26
C ASN A 582 -24.82 -9.32 8.83
N GLY A 583 -23.91 -10.25 8.57
CA GLY A 583 -23.95 -11.63 9.05
C GLY A 583 -24.72 -12.60 8.16
N LEU A 584 -25.29 -12.17 7.02
CA LEU A 584 -25.88 -13.07 6.03
C LEU A 584 -24.80 -14.01 5.47
N ILE A 585 -25.14 -15.30 5.34
CA ILE A 585 -24.26 -16.30 4.74
C ILE A 585 -24.94 -16.87 3.49
N GLN A 586 -24.27 -16.75 2.36
CA GLN A 586 -24.67 -17.36 1.10
C GLN A 586 -23.67 -18.44 0.68
N THR A 587 -24.15 -19.48 0.00
CA THR A 587 -23.29 -20.59 -0.44
C THR A 587 -23.64 -21.00 -1.86
N PHE A 588 -22.62 -21.03 -2.71
CA PHE A 588 -22.71 -21.42 -4.11
C PHE A 588 -21.83 -22.66 -4.35
N LYS A 589 -22.25 -23.55 -5.24
CA LYS A 589 -21.57 -24.85 -5.44
C LYS A 589 -21.29 -25.13 -6.90
N ASP A 590 -20.34 -26.05 -7.12
CA ASP A 590 -20.03 -26.61 -8.43
C ASP A 590 -19.70 -25.55 -9.48
N ILE A 591 -18.82 -24.60 -9.10
CA ILE A 591 -18.44 -23.45 -9.94
C ILE A 591 -17.19 -23.83 -10.74
N LEU A 592 -17.19 -23.44 -12.03
CA LEU A 592 -16.04 -23.64 -12.91
C LEU A 592 -14.94 -22.59 -12.66
N PRO A 593 -13.66 -22.93 -12.80
CA PRO A 593 -12.55 -22.00 -12.69
C PRO A 593 -12.39 -21.11 -13.93
N ASN A 594 -11.39 -20.23 -13.90
CA ASN A 594 -10.93 -19.33 -14.96
C ASN A 594 -12.02 -18.39 -15.45
N GLN A 595 -12.60 -17.66 -14.52
CA GLN A 595 -13.63 -16.66 -14.77
C GLN A 595 -13.70 -15.64 -13.65
N THR A 596 -14.21 -14.46 -13.97
CA THR A 596 -14.63 -13.45 -13.01
C THR A 596 -16.12 -13.59 -12.75
N ILE A 597 -16.51 -13.67 -11.49
CA ILE A 597 -17.91 -13.78 -11.08
C ILE A 597 -18.29 -12.66 -10.11
N TYR A 598 -19.55 -12.25 -10.26
CA TYR A 598 -20.13 -11.18 -9.47
C TYR A 598 -21.25 -11.71 -8.59
N PHE A 599 -21.18 -11.47 -7.29
CA PHE A 599 -22.20 -11.83 -6.33
C PHE A 599 -22.83 -10.58 -5.73
N THR A 600 -24.15 -10.53 -5.75
CA THR A 600 -24.93 -9.50 -5.07
C THR A 600 -25.51 -10.07 -3.77
N GLU A 601 -25.45 -9.30 -2.70
CA GLU A 601 -25.97 -9.68 -1.40
C GLU A 601 -27.47 -10.03 -1.48
N GLY A 602 -27.82 -11.22 -0.99
CA GLY A 602 -29.20 -11.72 -0.95
C GLY A 602 -29.69 -12.41 -2.23
N GLU A 603 -28.94 -12.32 -3.36
CA GLU A 603 -29.30 -12.99 -4.60
C GLU A 603 -28.90 -14.48 -4.57
N GLU A 604 -29.76 -15.37 -5.06
CA GLU A 604 -29.51 -16.83 -5.10
C GLU A 604 -28.62 -17.26 -6.29
N SER A 605 -28.33 -16.37 -7.21
CA SER A 605 -27.52 -16.61 -8.40
C SER A 605 -26.38 -15.58 -8.51
N TYR A 606 -25.38 -15.92 -9.27
CA TYR A 606 -24.27 -15.02 -9.61
C TYR A 606 -24.29 -14.68 -11.10
N SER A 607 -23.70 -13.56 -11.47
CA SER A 607 -23.42 -13.20 -12.85
C SER A 607 -21.94 -13.47 -13.19
N LYS A 608 -21.64 -13.59 -14.49
CA LYS A 608 -20.27 -13.66 -15.00
C LYS A 608 -19.95 -12.35 -15.68
N ILE A 609 -18.79 -11.85 -15.37
CA ILE A 609 -18.15 -10.76 -16.13
C ILE A 609 -17.54 -11.41 -17.37
N ARG A 610 -17.69 -10.78 -18.50
CA ARG A 610 -17.26 -11.34 -19.80
C ARG A 610 -15.83 -10.92 -20.13
#